data_45664164dce8e6c78a438a92a2371841
#
_entry.id   45664164dce8e6c78a438a92a2371841
#
_cell.length_a   1.000
_cell.length_b   1.000
_cell.length_c   1.000
_cell.angle_alpha   90.00
_cell.angle_beta   90.00
_cell.angle_gamma   90.00
#
_symmetry.space_group_name_H-M   'P 1'
#
loop_
_entity.id
_entity.type
_entity.pdbx_description
1 polymer ?
#
loop_
_entity_poly.entity_id
_entity_poly.type
_entity_poly.pdbx_seq_one_letter_code
_entity_poly.pdbx_strand_id
1 'polypeptide(L)'
;YEIMPSLVGSEMCIRDSLSGLSVTFAALSMILCGFSLAHKKVITGALLLGGGWALLSLSAGFLLTAVLVLTALLLPLHPQWRFKRYALTLVGAFAVSLPLMVVYPFLLHRLQPAAFDLWLNTRSLGAFGGLADFQTAFNLPYYLKNLIWFAFPAWPLMAWTYTRIRIGAQRWSVLGTAWIGAAAVLLAVNPETYQDHLVWLLPPMALLGAAQLDGLRRGAAAFINWFGIMTFGFLAVFLWIGFFAMNYGWPAKLAERAAYFSPYYVPDIDPAPMAVALLFTPLWLWAITRKNIRGRQAVTNWAAGVTLAWALLMTLFLPWLDAAKSHAPVVHQMEAALAPELKQRFSDGLECISVATADHRARIAWTQYGSLKLNVDDAACRYRLVQQPKNTASPQGWTQIWQGARPRNKVEGFALLEKAE
;
A
#
# COMPACT_ATOMS: atom_id res chain seq x y z
N TYR A 1 -8.47 -0.86 -1.95
CA TYR A 1 -9.18 0.29 -1.36
C TYR A 1 -8.48 0.90 -0.14
N GLU A 2 -7.47 0.24 0.46
CA GLU A 2 -6.78 0.72 1.68
C GLU A 2 -5.45 1.45 1.42
N ILE A 3 -4.94 1.45 0.20
CA ILE A 3 -3.71 2.21 -0.12
C ILE A 3 -3.99 3.73 -0.17
N MET A 4 -5.16 4.16 -0.64
CA MET A 4 -5.50 5.58 -0.70
C MET A 4 -5.81 6.22 0.66
N PRO A 5 -6.48 5.55 1.62
CA PRO A 5 -6.63 6.12 2.96
C PRO A 5 -5.34 6.23 3.76
N SER A 6 -4.37 5.34 3.52
CA SER A 6 -3.06 5.39 4.20
C SER A 6 -2.09 6.42 3.62
N LEU A 7 -2.32 6.86 2.38
CA LEU A 7 -1.54 7.92 1.73
C LEU A 7 -2.12 9.33 1.98
N VAL A 8 -3.38 9.39 2.39
CA VAL A 8 -4.11 10.66 2.51
C VAL A 8 -4.90 10.62 3.80
N GLY A 9 -4.36 11.11 4.88
CA GLY A 9 -5.21 11.28 6.02
C GLY A 9 -4.63 11.13 7.42
N SER A 10 -3.40 11.34 7.56
CA SER A 10 -2.69 11.91 8.71
C SER A 10 -1.19 11.84 8.43
N GLU A 11 -0.43 12.81 8.84
CA GLU A 11 1.05 12.76 8.75
C GLU A 11 1.60 11.47 9.35
N MET A 12 0.92 10.91 10.35
CA MET A 12 1.29 9.66 10.99
C MET A 12 1.12 8.45 10.07
N CYS A 13 0.00 8.36 9.32
CA CYS A 13 -0.22 7.25 8.36
C CYS A 13 0.74 7.32 7.16
N ILE A 14 1.05 8.51 6.66
CA ILE A 14 2.02 8.71 5.59
C ILE A 14 3.42 8.32 6.06
N ARG A 15 3.81 8.75 7.27
CA ARG A 15 5.12 8.45 7.84
C ARG A 15 5.31 6.95 8.06
N ASP A 16 4.34 6.28 8.62
CA ASP A 16 4.41 4.84 8.92
C ASP A 16 4.35 4.00 7.63
N SER A 17 3.53 4.39 6.66
CA SER A 17 3.45 3.71 5.35
C SER A 17 4.71 3.90 4.53
N LEU A 18 5.29 5.10 4.50
CA LEU A 18 6.54 5.36 3.78
C LEU A 18 7.72 4.61 4.42
N SER A 19 7.80 4.55 5.74
CA SER A 19 8.84 3.77 6.42
C SER A 19 8.70 2.27 6.13
N GLY A 20 7.51 1.71 6.18
CA GLY A 20 7.22 0.31 5.84
C GLY A 20 7.56 -0.03 4.40
N LEU A 21 7.17 0.81 3.44
CA LEU A 21 7.48 0.62 2.01
C LEU A 21 8.98 0.72 1.74
N SER A 22 9.69 1.65 2.37
CA SER A 22 11.15 1.79 2.22
C SER A 22 11.88 0.55 2.74
N VAL A 23 11.46 0.02 3.89
CA VAL A 23 12.04 -1.21 4.46
C VAL A 23 11.72 -2.42 3.57
N THR A 24 10.50 -2.51 3.06
CA THR A 24 10.10 -3.56 2.11
C THR A 24 10.94 -3.52 0.83
N PHE A 25 11.16 -2.32 0.26
CA PHE A 25 12.01 -2.15 -0.91
C PHE A 25 13.48 -2.53 -0.62
N ALA A 26 14.01 -2.13 0.52
CA ALA A 26 15.36 -2.52 0.95
C ALA A 26 15.46 -4.04 1.12
N ALA A 27 14.50 -4.68 1.77
CA ALA A 27 14.44 -6.12 1.95
C ALA A 27 14.39 -6.89 0.62
N LEU A 28 13.54 -6.45 -0.33
CA LEU A 28 13.47 -7.02 -1.67
C LEU A 28 14.80 -6.86 -2.43
N SER A 29 15.45 -5.71 -2.30
CA SER A 29 16.76 -5.48 -2.90
C SER A 29 17.83 -6.39 -2.31
N MET A 30 17.83 -6.59 -0.99
CA MET A 30 18.71 -7.55 -0.31
C MET A 30 18.47 -8.98 -0.80
N ILE A 31 17.24 -9.40 -0.94
CA ILE A 31 16.85 -10.73 -1.40
C ILE A 31 17.33 -10.96 -2.85
N LEU A 32 17.11 -10.01 -3.75
CA LEU A 32 17.57 -10.09 -5.15
C LEU A 32 19.11 -10.15 -5.23
N CYS A 33 19.82 -9.32 -4.45
CA CYS A 33 21.26 -9.40 -4.33
C CYS A 33 21.71 -10.75 -3.75
N GLY A 34 21.01 -11.27 -2.76
CA GLY A 34 21.27 -12.58 -2.15
C GLY A 34 21.16 -13.71 -3.18
N PHE A 35 20.10 -13.76 -3.99
CA PHE A 35 19.97 -14.72 -5.09
C PHE A 35 21.10 -14.56 -6.12
N SER A 36 21.49 -13.35 -6.46
CA SER A 36 22.58 -13.09 -7.40
C SER A 36 23.93 -13.59 -6.87
N LEU A 37 24.17 -13.47 -5.57
CA LEU A 37 25.44 -13.85 -4.93
C LEU A 37 25.50 -15.31 -4.46
N ALA A 38 24.36 -15.98 -4.36
CA ALA A 38 24.25 -17.34 -3.81
C ALA A 38 25.17 -18.39 -4.45
N HIS A 39 25.59 -18.19 -5.70
CA HIS A 39 26.50 -19.06 -6.41
C HIS A 39 27.99 -18.68 -6.29
N LYS A 40 28.28 -17.42 -5.91
CA LYS A 40 29.65 -16.89 -5.79
C LYS A 40 30.12 -16.82 -4.34
N LYS A 41 29.29 -16.22 -3.47
CA LYS A 41 29.62 -15.90 -2.08
C LYS A 41 28.52 -16.44 -1.14
N VAL A 42 28.71 -17.65 -0.63
CA VAL A 42 27.70 -18.36 0.19
C VAL A 42 27.29 -17.55 1.42
N ILE A 43 28.27 -17.08 2.21
CA ILE A 43 28.01 -16.33 3.46
C ILE A 43 27.26 -15.03 3.18
N THR A 44 27.78 -14.22 2.24
CA THR A 44 27.12 -12.94 1.88
C THR A 44 25.73 -13.18 1.31
N GLY A 45 25.57 -14.21 0.46
CA GLY A 45 24.26 -14.60 -0.06
C GLY A 45 23.29 -15.02 1.04
N ALA A 46 23.76 -15.81 2.03
CA ALA A 46 22.96 -16.24 3.16
C ALA A 46 22.52 -15.08 4.06
N LEU A 47 23.42 -14.16 4.38
CA LEU A 47 23.13 -12.97 5.19
C LEU A 47 22.11 -12.04 4.49
N LEU A 48 22.27 -11.82 3.19
CA LEU A 48 21.35 -10.98 2.42
C LEU A 48 19.97 -11.62 2.25
N LEU A 49 19.90 -12.92 1.94
CA LEU A 49 18.62 -13.62 1.84
C LEU A 49 17.93 -13.71 3.20
N GLY A 50 18.64 -14.18 4.23
CA GLY A 50 18.06 -14.37 5.56
C GLY A 50 17.70 -13.06 6.24
N GLY A 51 18.57 -12.04 6.17
CA GLY A 51 18.29 -10.70 6.66
C GLY A 51 17.13 -10.03 5.90
N GLY A 52 17.10 -10.21 4.57
CA GLY A 52 16.01 -9.71 3.73
C GLY A 52 14.66 -10.36 4.08
N TRP A 53 14.60 -11.68 4.31
CA TRP A 53 13.37 -12.35 4.75
C TRP A 53 12.92 -11.88 6.13
N ALA A 54 13.83 -11.73 7.08
CA ALA A 54 13.51 -11.22 8.40
C ALA A 54 12.94 -9.80 8.34
N LEU A 55 13.60 -8.88 7.61
CA LEU A 55 13.11 -7.52 7.41
C LEU A 55 11.74 -7.49 6.71
N LEU A 56 11.56 -8.34 5.70
CA LEU A 56 10.31 -8.41 4.95
C LEU A 56 9.15 -8.90 5.82
N SER A 57 9.37 -9.91 6.66
CA SER A 57 8.34 -10.42 7.57
C SER A 57 7.90 -9.37 8.59
N LEU A 58 8.81 -8.50 9.02
CA LEU A 58 8.52 -7.42 9.96
C LEU A 58 7.82 -6.21 9.30
N SER A 59 8.09 -5.94 8.00
CA SER A 59 7.57 -4.77 7.29
C SER A 59 6.30 -5.05 6.49
N ALA A 60 6.29 -6.12 5.68
CA ALA A 60 5.22 -6.45 4.74
C ALA A 60 4.38 -7.67 5.16
N GLY A 61 4.69 -8.27 6.30
CA GLY A 61 3.99 -9.44 6.81
C GLY A 61 4.45 -10.77 6.20
N PHE A 62 3.82 -11.85 6.68
CA PHE A 62 4.26 -13.22 6.36
C PHE A 62 3.94 -13.65 4.94
N LEU A 63 2.88 -13.13 4.32
CA LEU A 63 2.42 -13.64 3.02
C LEU A 63 3.45 -13.35 1.91
N LEU A 64 3.94 -12.12 1.79
CA LEU A 64 5.00 -11.79 0.82
C LEU A 64 6.31 -12.52 1.14
N THR A 65 6.64 -12.66 2.43
CA THR A 65 7.81 -13.45 2.85
C THR A 65 7.66 -14.90 2.42
N ALA A 66 6.49 -15.50 2.59
CA ALA A 66 6.18 -16.86 2.16
C ALA A 66 6.31 -17.04 0.63
N VAL A 67 5.88 -16.06 -0.17
CA VAL A 67 6.11 -16.06 -1.63
C VAL A 67 7.59 -16.21 -1.96
N LEU A 68 8.45 -15.42 -1.31
CA LEU A 68 9.89 -15.42 -1.62
C LEU A 68 10.63 -16.61 -1.04
N VAL A 69 10.23 -17.11 0.13
CA VAL A 69 10.74 -18.36 0.70
C VAL A 69 10.33 -19.54 -0.18
N LEU A 70 9.06 -19.61 -0.60
CA LEU A 70 8.59 -20.65 -1.52
C LEU A 70 9.35 -20.58 -2.85
N THR A 71 9.55 -19.37 -3.40
CA THR A 71 10.39 -19.18 -4.58
C THR A 71 11.77 -19.79 -4.38
N ALA A 72 12.44 -19.48 -3.27
CA ALA A 72 13.77 -19.99 -2.97
C ALA A 72 13.82 -21.51 -2.84
N LEU A 73 12.78 -22.11 -2.28
CA LEU A 73 12.65 -23.58 -2.15
C LEU A 73 12.33 -24.27 -3.48
N LEU A 74 11.65 -23.60 -4.41
CA LEU A 74 11.35 -24.14 -5.74
C LEU A 74 12.55 -24.10 -6.68
N LEU A 75 13.48 -23.15 -6.52
CA LEU A 75 14.62 -22.99 -7.42
C LEU A 75 15.49 -24.25 -7.59
N PRO A 76 15.83 -25.05 -6.53
CA PRO A 76 16.62 -26.28 -6.67
C PRO A 76 15.96 -27.39 -7.49
N LEU A 77 14.65 -27.31 -7.75
CA LEU A 77 13.97 -28.24 -8.64
C LEU A 77 14.51 -28.11 -10.08
N HIS A 78 14.99 -26.91 -10.45
CA HIS A 78 15.58 -26.68 -11.76
C HIS A 78 17.10 -26.91 -11.76
N PRO A 79 17.67 -27.63 -12.78
CA PRO A 79 19.09 -27.98 -12.83
C PRO A 79 20.06 -26.80 -12.68
N GLN A 80 19.71 -25.63 -13.19
CA GLN A 80 20.55 -24.42 -13.11
C GLN A 80 20.74 -23.86 -11.69
N TRP A 81 19.89 -24.26 -10.74
CA TRP A 81 19.95 -23.86 -9.34
C TRP A 81 20.33 -25.04 -8.42
N ARG A 82 20.47 -26.24 -8.96
CA ARG A 82 20.83 -27.45 -8.22
C ARG A 82 22.35 -27.56 -8.02
N PHE A 83 22.92 -26.74 -7.15
CA PHE A 83 24.33 -26.77 -6.79
C PHE A 83 24.55 -26.61 -5.28
N LYS A 84 25.59 -27.26 -4.75
CA LYS A 84 25.88 -27.30 -3.30
C LYS A 84 25.96 -25.93 -2.63
N ARG A 85 26.57 -24.96 -3.29
CA ARG A 85 26.69 -23.58 -2.75
C ARG A 85 25.34 -22.93 -2.51
N TYR A 86 24.36 -23.15 -3.42
CA TYR A 86 23.00 -22.62 -3.22
C TYR A 86 22.30 -23.28 -2.04
N ALA A 87 22.40 -24.60 -1.89
CA ALA A 87 21.86 -25.31 -0.74
C ALA A 87 22.45 -24.81 0.58
N LEU A 88 23.78 -24.59 0.64
CA LEU A 88 24.44 -23.99 1.80
C LEU A 88 23.97 -22.56 2.06
N THR A 89 23.77 -21.78 0.98
CA THR A 89 23.22 -20.41 1.11
C THR A 89 21.80 -20.45 1.69
N LEU A 90 20.94 -21.37 1.26
CA LEU A 90 19.60 -21.52 1.81
C LEU A 90 19.62 -21.91 3.29
N VAL A 91 20.43 -22.90 3.66
CA VAL A 91 20.58 -23.31 5.07
C VAL A 91 21.06 -22.15 5.93
N GLY A 92 22.07 -21.42 5.45
CA GLY A 92 22.56 -20.20 6.13
C GLY A 92 21.50 -19.09 6.20
N ALA A 93 20.71 -18.90 5.14
CA ALA A 93 19.62 -17.93 5.13
C ALA A 93 18.53 -18.24 6.16
N PHE A 94 18.13 -19.52 6.28
CA PHE A 94 17.21 -19.95 7.33
C PHE A 94 17.83 -19.82 8.73
N ALA A 95 19.11 -20.14 8.90
CA ALA A 95 19.80 -19.95 10.18
C ALA A 95 19.84 -18.49 10.64
N VAL A 96 19.89 -17.55 9.70
CA VAL A 96 19.83 -16.09 9.98
C VAL A 96 18.39 -15.63 10.18
N SER A 97 17.47 -16.02 9.32
CA SER A 97 16.10 -15.49 9.32
C SER A 97 15.24 -16.01 10.47
N LEU A 98 15.30 -17.32 10.78
CA LEU A 98 14.44 -17.94 11.78
C LEU A 98 14.59 -17.32 13.17
N PRO A 99 15.81 -17.14 13.73
CA PRO A 99 15.96 -16.47 15.02
C PRO A 99 15.37 -15.06 15.03
N LEU A 100 15.62 -14.27 13.98
CA LEU A 100 15.12 -12.90 13.88
C LEU A 100 13.60 -12.83 13.75
N MET A 101 13.01 -13.77 13.00
CA MET A 101 11.56 -13.86 12.82
C MET A 101 10.83 -14.36 14.08
N VAL A 102 11.50 -15.13 14.94
CA VAL A 102 10.92 -15.67 16.17
C VAL A 102 11.09 -14.72 17.36
N VAL A 103 12.18 -13.96 17.41
CA VAL A 103 12.46 -13.04 18.52
C VAL A 103 11.35 -12.01 18.72
N TYR A 104 10.87 -11.40 17.65
CA TYR A 104 9.83 -10.37 17.73
C TYR A 104 8.51 -10.90 18.33
N PRO A 105 7.87 -11.96 17.77
CA PRO A 105 6.66 -12.51 18.34
C PRO A 105 6.87 -13.08 19.76
N PHE A 106 8.03 -13.65 20.04
CA PHE A 106 8.37 -14.13 21.39
C PHE A 106 8.41 -12.99 22.42
N LEU A 107 9.08 -11.89 22.11
CA LEU A 107 9.13 -10.71 22.97
C LEU A 107 7.74 -10.09 23.11
N LEU A 108 6.98 -9.99 22.01
CA LEU A 108 5.63 -9.44 22.04
C LEU A 108 4.71 -10.28 22.92
N HIS A 109 4.77 -11.61 22.81
CA HIS A 109 4.00 -12.52 23.68
C HIS A 109 4.38 -12.38 25.15
N ARG A 110 5.66 -12.19 25.47
CA ARG A 110 6.14 -12.03 26.84
C ARG A 110 5.78 -10.68 27.46
N LEU A 111 5.88 -9.61 26.68
CA LEU A 111 5.70 -8.24 27.16
C LEU A 111 4.25 -7.77 27.09
N GLN A 112 3.52 -8.15 26.04
CA GLN A 112 2.15 -7.71 25.76
C GLN A 112 1.32 -8.83 25.10
N PRO A 113 0.79 -9.81 25.87
CA PRO A 113 0.04 -10.94 25.30
C PRO A 113 -1.14 -10.54 24.44
N ALA A 114 -1.92 -9.53 24.83
CA ALA A 114 -3.05 -9.04 24.04
C ALA A 114 -2.63 -8.44 22.70
N ALA A 115 -1.48 -7.74 22.65
CA ALA A 115 -0.92 -7.24 21.40
C ALA A 115 -0.36 -8.37 20.52
N PHE A 116 0.16 -9.44 21.13
CA PHE A 116 0.58 -10.63 20.41
C PHE A 116 -0.60 -11.32 19.71
N ASP A 117 -1.72 -11.53 20.40
CA ASP A 117 -2.92 -12.15 19.84
C ASP A 117 -3.49 -11.31 18.69
N LEU A 118 -3.54 -10.00 18.87
CA LEU A 118 -3.94 -9.08 17.80
C LEU A 118 -2.98 -9.14 16.60
N TRP A 119 -1.68 -9.10 16.84
CA TRP A 119 -0.67 -9.17 15.77
C TRP A 119 -0.75 -10.51 15.03
N LEU A 120 -0.88 -11.63 15.74
CA LEU A 120 -0.94 -12.96 15.16
C LEU A 120 -2.17 -13.12 14.25
N ASN A 121 -3.33 -12.66 14.70
CA ASN A 121 -4.59 -12.85 13.98
C ASN A 121 -4.84 -11.80 12.90
N THR A 122 -4.24 -10.61 12.99
CA THR A 122 -4.49 -9.52 12.01
C THR A 122 -3.32 -9.28 11.06
N ARG A 123 -2.07 -9.34 11.55
CA ARG A 123 -0.89 -9.01 10.74
C ARG A 123 -0.17 -10.22 10.18
N SER A 124 -0.10 -11.33 10.91
CA SER A 124 0.63 -12.51 10.44
C SER A 124 -0.24 -13.45 9.61
N LEU A 125 -1.40 -13.83 10.11
CA LEU A 125 -2.34 -14.76 9.48
C LEU A 125 -3.67 -14.11 9.11
N GLY A 126 -3.80 -12.79 9.23
CA GLY A 126 -5.03 -12.06 8.96
C GLY A 126 -5.57 -12.29 7.55
N ALA A 127 -4.69 -12.38 6.57
CA ALA A 127 -5.06 -12.69 5.19
C ALA A 127 -5.81 -14.04 5.01
N PHE A 128 -5.68 -14.95 5.99
CA PHE A 128 -6.37 -16.25 6.02
C PHE A 128 -7.39 -16.36 7.15
N GLY A 129 -7.83 -15.25 7.75
CA GLY A 129 -8.82 -15.21 8.82
C GLY A 129 -8.27 -15.46 10.22
N GLY A 130 -6.95 -15.55 10.39
CA GLY A 130 -6.29 -15.85 11.67
C GLY A 130 -6.16 -17.35 11.95
N LEU A 131 -5.69 -17.67 13.15
CA LEU A 131 -5.45 -19.08 13.56
C LEU A 131 -6.75 -19.82 13.88
N ALA A 132 -7.74 -19.13 14.45
CA ALA A 132 -8.97 -19.74 14.92
C ALA A 132 -9.92 -20.10 13.75
N ASP A 133 -9.98 -19.23 12.73
CA ASP A 133 -10.89 -19.37 11.59
C ASP A 133 -10.11 -19.40 10.27
N PHE A 134 -9.08 -20.28 10.19
CA PHE A 134 -8.27 -20.37 9.00
C PHE A 134 -9.10 -20.78 7.78
N GLN A 135 -9.19 -19.87 6.81
CA GLN A 135 -9.99 -20.03 5.62
C GLN A 135 -9.12 -19.92 4.37
N THR A 136 -9.51 -20.64 3.34
CA THR A 136 -8.93 -20.51 2.00
C THR A 136 -10.05 -20.34 1.00
N ALA A 137 -9.83 -19.52 -0.01
CA ALA A 137 -10.79 -19.34 -1.10
C ALA A 137 -10.04 -19.28 -2.43
N PHE A 138 -10.67 -19.77 -3.51
CA PHE A 138 -10.05 -19.72 -4.83
C PHE A 138 -10.35 -18.39 -5.52
N ASN A 139 -9.38 -17.47 -5.50
CA ASN A 139 -9.51 -16.11 -5.98
C ASN A 139 -8.60 -15.76 -7.18
N LEU A 140 -8.00 -16.75 -7.84
CA LEU A 140 -7.15 -16.52 -9.00
C LEU A 140 -7.82 -15.69 -10.12
N PRO A 141 -9.10 -15.91 -10.48
CA PRO A 141 -9.76 -15.10 -11.52
C PRO A 141 -9.82 -13.61 -11.21
N TYR A 142 -9.98 -13.24 -9.92
CA TYR A 142 -9.95 -11.85 -9.49
C TYR A 142 -8.59 -11.20 -9.80
N TYR A 143 -7.50 -11.88 -9.43
CA TYR A 143 -6.15 -11.38 -9.67
C TYR A 143 -5.81 -11.31 -11.15
N LEU A 144 -6.17 -12.31 -11.95
CA LEU A 144 -5.93 -12.31 -13.40
C LEU A 144 -6.67 -11.18 -14.10
N LYS A 145 -7.93 -10.92 -13.73
CA LYS A 145 -8.73 -9.81 -14.29
C LYS A 145 -8.07 -8.46 -14.02
N ASN A 146 -7.61 -8.25 -12.78
CA ASN A 146 -7.03 -6.98 -12.39
C ASN A 146 -5.57 -6.82 -12.88
N LEU A 147 -4.82 -7.91 -13.02
CA LEU A 147 -3.44 -7.91 -13.49
C LEU A 147 -3.27 -7.29 -14.88
N ILE A 148 -4.24 -7.49 -15.78
CA ILE A 148 -4.20 -6.99 -17.15
C ILE A 148 -4.00 -5.48 -17.18
N TRP A 149 -4.69 -4.74 -16.33
CA TRP A 149 -4.59 -3.28 -16.23
C TRP A 149 -3.46 -2.83 -15.32
N PHE A 150 -3.32 -3.51 -14.17
CA PHE A 150 -2.37 -3.14 -13.13
C PHE A 150 -0.91 -3.30 -13.56
N ALA A 151 -0.58 -4.39 -14.24
CA ALA A 151 0.79 -4.72 -14.62
C ALA A 151 1.14 -4.36 -16.07
N PHE A 152 0.32 -3.57 -16.76
CA PHE A 152 0.69 -3.06 -18.09
C PHE A 152 1.77 -1.96 -17.95
N PRO A 153 2.84 -1.97 -18.77
CA PRO A 153 3.16 -2.89 -19.87
C PRO A 153 4.06 -4.09 -19.49
N ALA A 154 4.25 -4.38 -18.19
CA ALA A 154 5.20 -5.40 -17.73
C ALA A 154 4.79 -6.82 -18.21
N TRP A 155 3.50 -7.19 -18.07
CA TRP A 155 3.04 -8.52 -18.47
C TRP A 155 3.15 -8.81 -19.98
N PRO A 156 2.82 -7.91 -20.93
CA PRO A 156 3.02 -8.21 -22.34
C PRO A 156 4.49 -8.27 -22.73
N LEU A 157 5.35 -7.48 -22.08
CA LEU A 157 6.80 -7.57 -22.27
C LEU A 157 7.38 -8.88 -21.73
N MET A 158 6.88 -9.36 -20.61
CA MET A 158 7.20 -10.67 -20.08
C MET A 158 6.75 -11.79 -21.05
N ALA A 159 5.51 -11.73 -21.53
CA ALA A 159 4.99 -12.67 -22.51
C ALA A 159 5.84 -12.68 -23.80
N TRP A 160 6.26 -11.51 -24.28
CA TRP A 160 7.20 -11.39 -25.39
C TRP A 160 8.51 -12.12 -25.11
N THR A 161 9.07 -11.95 -23.92
CA THR A 161 10.32 -12.61 -23.53
C THR A 161 10.18 -14.13 -23.58
N TYR A 162 9.06 -14.69 -23.10
CA TYR A 162 8.80 -16.14 -23.16
C TYR A 162 8.67 -16.68 -24.59
N THR A 163 8.28 -15.87 -25.57
CA THR A 163 8.30 -16.29 -26.99
C THR A 163 9.71 -16.34 -27.58
N ARG A 164 10.70 -15.71 -26.93
CA ARG A 164 12.08 -15.58 -27.42
C ARG A 164 13.10 -16.43 -26.69
N ILE A 165 12.87 -16.71 -25.43
CA ILE A 165 13.79 -17.44 -24.57
C ILE A 165 13.08 -18.69 -24.06
N ARG A 166 13.75 -19.85 -24.12
CA ARG A 166 13.26 -21.04 -23.44
C ARG A 166 13.23 -20.77 -21.93
N ILE A 167 12.07 -21.02 -21.33
CA ILE A 167 11.93 -20.99 -19.87
C ILE A 167 12.98 -21.97 -19.30
N GLY A 168 13.85 -21.48 -18.40
CA GLY A 168 14.91 -22.29 -17.87
C GLY A 168 16.26 -22.20 -18.56
N ALA A 169 16.39 -21.49 -19.68
CA ALA A 169 17.67 -21.30 -20.35
C ALA A 169 18.68 -20.50 -19.51
N GLN A 170 18.17 -19.59 -18.65
CA GLN A 170 19.00 -18.71 -17.82
C GLN A 170 18.49 -18.67 -16.39
N ARG A 171 19.38 -18.50 -15.41
CA ARG A 171 19.05 -18.49 -13.98
C ARG A 171 18.02 -17.43 -13.59
N TRP A 172 18.14 -16.23 -14.14
CA TRP A 172 17.19 -15.15 -13.87
C TRP A 172 15.78 -15.45 -14.41
N SER A 173 15.66 -16.17 -15.54
CA SER A 173 14.35 -16.57 -16.07
C SER A 173 13.69 -17.63 -15.20
N VAL A 174 14.46 -18.56 -14.65
CA VAL A 174 13.97 -19.53 -13.65
C VAL A 174 13.51 -18.83 -12.38
N LEU A 175 14.30 -17.87 -11.87
CA LEU A 175 13.96 -17.08 -10.69
C LEU A 175 12.65 -16.33 -10.88
N GLY A 176 12.53 -15.56 -11.97
CA GLY A 176 11.33 -14.78 -12.25
C GLY A 176 10.08 -15.65 -12.43
N THR A 177 10.21 -16.78 -13.14
CA THR A 177 9.11 -17.73 -13.34
C THR A 177 8.70 -18.41 -12.02
N ALA A 178 9.66 -18.86 -11.21
CA ALA A 178 9.39 -19.48 -9.92
C ALA A 178 8.71 -18.48 -8.96
N TRP A 179 9.13 -17.22 -8.98
CA TRP A 179 8.50 -16.18 -8.15
C TRP A 179 7.06 -15.93 -8.59
N ILE A 180 6.80 -15.76 -9.90
CA ILE A 180 5.42 -15.59 -10.40
C ILE A 180 4.57 -16.81 -10.05
N GLY A 181 5.10 -18.03 -10.20
CA GLY A 181 4.39 -19.24 -9.83
C GLY A 181 4.07 -19.33 -8.34
N ALA A 182 5.04 -19.05 -7.47
CA ALA A 182 4.84 -19.01 -6.01
C ALA A 182 3.80 -17.95 -5.61
N ALA A 183 3.90 -16.75 -6.17
CA ALA A 183 2.93 -15.68 -5.93
C ALA A 183 1.53 -16.07 -6.43
N ALA A 184 1.41 -16.62 -7.63
CA ALA A 184 0.14 -17.04 -8.20
C ALA A 184 -0.54 -18.12 -7.33
N VAL A 185 0.21 -19.10 -6.82
CA VAL A 185 -0.32 -20.15 -5.93
C VAL A 185 -0.83 -19.55 -4.62
N LEU A 186 -0.02 -18.71 -3.96
CA LEU A 186 -0.41 -18.12 -2.67
C LEU A 186 -1.58 -17.12 -2.82
N LEU A 187 -1.60 -16.32 -3.87
CA LEU A 187 -2.72 -15.43 -4.17
C LEU A 187 -3.99 -16.20 -4.58
N ALA A 188 -3.84 -17.35 -5.24
CA ALA A 188 -4.99 -18.17 -5.62
C ALA A 188 -5.74 -18.74 -4.41
N VAL A 189 -5.03 -19.03 -3.31
CA VAL A 189 -5.63 -19.62 -2.09
C VAL A 189 -5.95 -18.58 -1.01
N ASN A 190 -5.56 -17.33 -1.22
CA ASN A 190 -5.82 -16.23 -0.28
C ASN A 190 -7.32 -15.87 -0.31
N PRO A 191 -8.06 -15.94 0.83
CA PRO A 191 -9.46 -15.56 0.91
C PRO A 191 -9.68 -14.07 0.74
N GLU A 192 -8.73 -13.23 1.14
CA GLU A 192 -8.82 -11.79 1.01
C GLU A 192 -8.32 -11.32 -0.36
N THR A 193 -9.19 -10.60 -1.08
CA THR A 193 -8.88 -10.09 -2.42
C THR A 193 -8.47 -8.62 -2.37
N TYR A 194 -7.16 -8.35 -2.24
CA TYR A 194 -6.60 -7.00 -2.32
C TYR A 194 -5.83 -6.77 -3.63
N GLN A 195 -6.06 -5.64 -4.27
CA GLN A 195 -5.34 -5.28 -5.50
C GLN A 195 -3.86 -4.97 -5.26
N ASP A 196 -3.50 -4.51 -4.06
CA ASP A 196 -2.12 -4.22 -3.67
C ASP A 196 -1.22 -5.45 -3.69
N HIS A 197 -1.76 -6.65 -3.47
CA HIS A 197 -1.00 -7.89 -3.62
C HIS A 197 -0.44 -8.10 -5.04
N LEU A 198 -1.03 -7.48 -6.07
CA LEU A 198 -0.49 -7.51 -7.44
C LEU A 198 0.88 -6.84 -7.57
N VAL A 199 1.24 -5.94 -6.65
CA VAL A 199 2.57 -5.31 -6.60
C VAL A 199 3.67 -6.37 -6.49
N TRP A 200 3.41 -7.50 -5.84
CA TRP A 200 4.38 -8.59 -5.67
C TRP A 200 4.77 -9.28 -6.98
N LEU A 201 3.93 -9.16 -8.00
CA LEU A 201 4.17 -9.71 -9.34
C LEU A 201 4.98 -8.75 -10.23
N LEU A 202 5.03 -7.44 -9.91
CA LEU A 202 5.73 -6.46 -10.73
C LEU A 202 7.25 -6.68 -10.81
N PRO A 203 7.99 -6.96 -9.72
CA PRO A 203 9.44 -7.17 -9.79
C PRO A 203 9.84 -8.33 -10.71
N PRO A 204 9.27 -9.55 -10.59
CA PRO A 204 9.62 -10.64 -11.49
C PRO A 204 9.14 -10.38 -12.93
N MET A 205 7.99 -9.72 -13.14
CA MET A 205 7.53 -9.34 -14.48
C MET A 205 8.44 -8.30 -15.13
N ALA A 206 8.90 -7.31 -14.36
CA ALA A 206 9.85 -6.31 -14.85
C ALA A 206 11.20 -6.96 -15.20
N LEU A 207 11.70 -7.86 -14.36
CA LEU A 207 12.94 -8.62 -14.62
C LEU A 207 12.84 -9.42 -15.94
N LEU A 208 11.75 -10.14 -16.13
CA LEU A 208 11.51 -10.93 -17.34
C LEU A 208 11.25 -10.02 -18.54
N GLY A 209 10.44 -8.97 -18.39
CA GLY A 209 10.07 -8.04 -19.47
C GLY A 209 11.25 -7.23 -19.99
N ALA A 210 12.19 -6.85 -19.09
CA ALA A 210 13.36 -6.07 -19.47
C ALA A 210 14.37 -6.85 -20.33
N ALA A 211 14.38 -8.18 -20.24
CA ALA A 211 15.44 -9.01 -20.81
C ALA A 211 15.49 -9.00 -22.34
N GLN A 212 14.36 -8.80 -23.03
CA GLN A 212 14.27 -8.85 -24.50
C GLN A 212 13.73 -7.56 -25.13
N LEU A 213 13.93 -6.41 -24.47
CA LEU A 213 13.49 -5.10 -24.96
C LEU A 213 14.16 -4.71 -26.28
N ASP A 214 15.43 -5.05 -26.46
CA ASP A 214 16.18 -4.73 -27.67
C ASP A 214 15.66 -5.52 -28.90
N GLY A 215 15.10 -6.71 -28.67
CA GLY A 215 14.48 -7.54 -29.69
C GLY A 215 13.01 -7.21 -29.98
N LEU A 216 12.44 -6.23 -29.29
CA LEU A 216 11.03 -5.88 -29.46
C LEU A 216 10.76 -5.35 -30.88
N ARG A 217 9.69 -5.84 -31.52
CA ARG A 217 9.29 -5.37 -32.84
C ARG A 217 9.00 -3.87 -32.83
N ARG A 218 9.44 -3.16 -33.88
CA ARG A 218 9.25 -1.70 -34.00
C ARG A 218 7.81 -1.26 -33.77
N GLY A 219 6.82 -1.99 -34.34
CA GLY A 219 5.40 -1.69 -34.16
C GLY A 219 4.95 -1.82 -32.69
N ALA A 220 5.41 -2.85 -31.97
CA ALA A 220 5.08 -3.02 -30.56
C ALA A 220 5.73 -1.92 -29.69
N ALA A 221 6.99 -1.57 -29.96
CA ALA A 221 7.67 -0.46 -29.28
C ALA A 221 6.96 0.89 -29.54
N ALA A 222 6.58 1.14 -30.79
CA ALA A 222 5.82 2.33 -31.19
C ALA A 222 4.46 2.39 -30.50
N PHE A 223 3.74 1.26 -30.43
CA PHE A 223 2.44 1.17 -29.74
C PHE A 223 2.57 1.50 -28.25
N ILE A 224 3.49 0.86 -27.54
CA ILE A 224 3.71 1.12 -26.09
C ILE A 224 4.06 2.59 -25.87
N ASN A 225 4.94 3.15 -26.69
CA ASN A 225 5.34 4.55 -26.60
C ASN A 225 4.17 5.49 -26.84
N TRP A 226 3.43 5.31 -27.95
CA TRP A 226 2.30 6.16 -28.32
C TRP A 226 1.18 6.07 -27.26
N PHE A 227 0.84 4.86 -26.84
CA PHE A 227 -0.18 4.64 -25.83
C PHE A 227 0.21 5.30 -24.49
N GLY A 228 1.49 5.19 -24.09
CA GLY A 228 1.98 5.87 -22.89
C GLY A 228 1.90 7.40 -23.01
N ILE A 229 2.33 7.97 -24.14
CA ILE A 229 2.27 9.42 -24.37
C ILE A 229 0.83 9.92 -24.30
N MET A 230 -0.10 9.24 -24.97
CA MET A 230 -1.51 9.64 -24.94
C MET A 230 -2.11 9.51 -23.55
N THR A 231 -1.90 8.38 -22.86
CA THR A 231 -2.44 8.14 -21.54
C THR A 231 -1.94 9.17 -20.53
N PHE A 232 -0.62 9.35 -20.43
CA PHE A 232 -0.04 10.26 -19.43
C PHE A 232 -0.16 11.73 -19.84
N GLY A 233 -0.20 12.02 -21.14
CA GLY A 233 -0.47 13.37 -21.65
C GLY A 233 -1.88 13.82 -21.32
N PHE A 234 -2.90 13.01 -21.60
CA PHE A 234 -4.28 13.32 -21.21
C PHE A 234 -4.43 13.43 -19.70
N LEU A 235 -3.80 12.52 -18.95
CA LEU A 235 -3.84 12.57 -17.49
C LEU A 235 -3.18 13.84 -16.96
N ALA A 236 -2.03 14.25 -17.49
CA ALA A 236 -1.36 15.47 -17.08
C ALA A 236 -2.21 16.72 -17.38
N VAL A 237 -2.81 16.80 -18.58
CA VAL A 237 -3.75 17.88 -18.92
C VAL A 237 -4.95 17.89 -17.98
N PHE A 238 -5.52 16.73 -17.68
CA PHE A 238 -6.64 16.60 -16.72
C PHE A 238 -6.26 17.07 -15.32
N LEU A 239 -5.07 16.69 -14.84
CA LEU A 239 -4.57 17.12 -13.52
C LEU A 239 -4.35 18.63 -13.49
N TRP A 240 -3.77 19.24 -14.52
CA TRP A 240 -3.63 20.70 -14.58
C TRP A 240 -4.98 21.41 -14.62
N ILE A 241 -5.92 20.95 -15.45
CA ILE A 241 -7.28 21.54 -15.50
C ILE A 241 -7.98 21.37 -14.13
N GLY A 242 -7.82 20.21 -13.48
CA GLY A 242 -8.35 19.95 -12.14
C GLY A 242 -7.76 20.92 -11.11
N PHE A 243 -6.46 21.16 -11.14
CA PHE A 243 -5.81 22.14 -10.28
C PHE A 243 -6.38 23.56 -10.47
N PHE A 244 -6.56 24.00 -11.71
CA PHE A 244 -7.21 25.31 -11.99
C PHE A 244 -8.66 25.34 -11.52
N ALA A 245 -9.39 24.26 -11.66
CA ALA A 245 -10.77 24.16 -11.18
C ALA A 245 -10.86 24.29 -9.66
N MET A 246 -9.98 23.61 -8.91
CA MET A 246 -9.99 23.63 -7.44
C MET A 246 -9.58 25.00 -6.87
N ASN A 247 -8.61 25.67 -7.48
CA ASN A 247 -8.01 26.87 -6.92
C ASN A 247 -8.58 28.18 -7.51
N TYR A 248 -9.03 28.16 -8.77
CA TYR A 248 -9.50 29.36 -9.47
C TYR A 248 -10.97 29.26 -9.94
N GLY A 249 -11.66 28.16 -9.67
CA GLY A 249 -13.07 27.99 -10.03
C GLY A 249 -13.35 27.77 -11.51
N TRP A 250 -12.33 27.52 -12.35
CA TRP A 250 -12.50 27.32 -13.78
C TRP A 250 -11.86 26.02 -14.26
N PRO A 251 -12.59 25.19 -15.03
CA PRO A 251 -13.99 25.31 -15.49
C PRO A 251 -15.02 25.08 -14.36
N ALA A 252 -16.10 25.83 -14.37
CA ALA A 252 -17.08 25.86 -13.28
C ALA A 252 -17.65 24.47 -12.91
N LYS A 253 -18.04 23.67 -13.91
CA LYS A 253 -18.55 22.29 -13.68
C LYS A 253 -17.56 21.39 -12.96
N LEU A 254 -16.27 21.54 -13.24
CA LEU A 254 -15.23 20.74 -12.59
C LEU A 254 -14.94 21.28 -11.19
N ALA A 255 -14.99 22.59 -10.99
CA ALA A 255 -14.88 23.23 -9.68
C ALA A 255 -16.02 22.79 -8.73
N GLU A 256 -17.27 22.78 -9.20
CA GLU A 256 -18.42 22.27 -8.45
C GLU A 256 -18.21 20.81 -8.06
N ARG A 257 -17.69 19.98 -8.98
CA ARG A 257 -17.36 18.59 -8.69
C ARG A 257 -16.24 18.46 -7.66
N ALA A 258 -15.19 19.27 -7.77
CA ALA A 258 -14.09 19.28 -6.80
C ALA A 258 -14.58 19.68 -5.41
N ALA A 259 -15.39 20.71 -5.28
CA ALA A 259 -16.01 21.13 -4.04
C ALA A 259 -16.97 20.08 -3.47
N TYR A 260 -17.73 19.38 -4.35
CA TYR A 260 -18.60 18.28 -3.93
C TYR A 260 -17.84 17.13 -3.27
N PHE A 261 -16.66 16.75 -3.79
CA PHE A 261 -15.85 15.67 -3.22
C PHE A 261 -15.03 16.07 -2.01
N SER A 262 -14.60 17.33 -1.94
CA SER A 262 -13.81 17.88 -0.84
C SER A 262 -14.39 19.22 -0.36
N PRO A 263 -15.49 19.21 0.39
CA PRO A 263 -16.17 20.44 0.81
C PRO A 263 -15.37 21.27 1.82
N TYR A 264 -14.36 20.70 2.44
CA TYR A 264 -13.49 21.37 3.44
C TYR A 264 -12.15 21.83 2.85
N TYR A 265 -11.96 21.65 1.55
CA TYR A 265 -10.76 22.15 0.89
C TYR A 265 -10.77 23.69 0.82
N VAL A 266 -9.73 24.29 1.35
CA VAL A 266 -9.48 25.73 1.22
C VAL A 266 -8.34 25.88 0.21
N PRO A 267 -8.54 26.65 -0.89
CA PRO A 267 -7.48 26.90 -1.85
C PRO A 267 -6.27 27.55 -1.18
N ASP A 268 -5.14 26.84 -1.23
CA ASP A 268 -3.84 27.33 -0.79
C ASP A 268 -2.79 26.86 -1.79
N ILE A 269 -1.99 27.80 -2.28
CA ILE A 269 -0.97 27.51 -3.30
C ILE A 269 0.39 27.59 -2.66
N ASP A 270 0.93 26.42 -2.29
CA ASP A 270 2.31 26.31 -1.86
C ASP A 270 3.25 26.43 -3.09
N PRO A 271 4.19 27.38 -3.09
CA PRO A 271 5.11 27.58 -4.20
C PRO A 271 6.07 26.41 -4.42
N ALA A 272 6.43 25.63 -3.39
CA ALA A 272 7.38 24.55 -3.52
C ALA A 272 6.82 23.34 -4.31
N PRO A 273 5.65 22.77 -3.97
CA PRO A 273 5.01 21.75 -4.79
C PRO A 273 4.68 22.24 -6.20
N MET A 274 4.26 23.50 -6.35
CA MET A 274 3.99 24.10 -7.66
C MET A 274 5.25 24.13 -8.54
N ALA A 275 6.40 24.53 -8.00
CA ALA A 275 7.66 24.53 -8.73
C ALA A 275 8.06 23.11 -9.19
N VAL A 276 7.82 22.09 -8.37
CA VAL A 276 8.05 20.69 -8.75
C VAL A 276 7.14 20.28 -9.91
N ALA A 277 5.83 20.60 -9.86
CA ALA A 277 4.90 20.30 -10.95
C ALA A 277 5.29 20.99 -12.26
N LEU A 278 5.69 22.27 -12.19
CA LEU A 278 6.17 23.05 -13.32
C LEU A 278 7.48 22.53 -13.90
N LEU A 279 8.35 21.92 -13.09
CA LEU A 279 9.60 21.30 -13.55
C LEU A 279 9.34 19.96 -14.26
N PHE A 280 8.52 19.09 -13.67
CA PHE A 280 8.29 17.73 -14.20
C PHE A 280 7.54 17.76 -15.54
N THR A 281 6.64 18.71 -15.75
CA THR A 281 5.85 18.79 -17.00
C THR A 281 6.74 19.03 -18.23
N PRO A 282 7.59 20.08 -18.32
CA PRO A 282 8.47 20.26 -19.47
C PRO A 282 9.58 19.19 -19.57
N LEU A 283 10.06 18.65 -18.46
CA LEU A 283 11.02 17.54 -18.49
C LEU A 283 10.42 16.30 -19.18
N TRP A 284 9.17 15.98 -18.89
CA TRP A 284 8.48 14.89 -19.56
C TRP A 284 8.25 15.19 -21.03
N LEU A 285 7.81 16.40 -21.39
CA LEU A 285 7.67 16.81 -22.79
C LEU A 285 8.99 16.68 -23.54
N TRP A 286 10.10 17.08 -22.96
CA TRP A 286 11.42 16.90 -23.52
C TRP A 286 11.79 15.41 -23.67
N ALA A 287 11.48 14.57 -22.69
CA ALA A 287 11.78 13.13 -22.74
C ALA A 287 11.08 12.43 -23.92
N ILE A 288 9.81 12.77 -24.19
CA ILE A 288 9.03 12.15 -25.26
C ILE A 288 9.37 12.66 -26.68
N THR A 289 10.02 13.82 -26.81
CA THR A 289 10.41 14.38 -28.11
C THR A 289 11.67 13.75 -28.69
N ARG A 290 12.35 12.85 -27.97
CA ARG A 290 13.55 12.18 -28.45
C ARG A 290 13.26 11.32 -29.70
N LYS A 291 14.14 11.44 -30.69
CA LYS A 291 14.06 10.66 -31.94
C LYS A 291 14.59 9.23 -31.73
N ASN A 292 14.21 8.30 -32.61
CA ASN A 292 14.68 6.90 -32.66
C ASN A 292 14.17 6.01 -31.52
N ILE A 293 12.84 5.85 -31.42
CA ILE A 293 12.18 5.02 -30.41
C ILE A 293 12.52 3.55 -30.64
N ARG A 294 13.30 2.98 -29.74
CA ARG A 294 13.55 1.54 -29.59
C ARG A 294 12.79 1.01 -28.37
N GLY A 295 12.77 -0.32 -28.21
CA GLY A 295 12.05 -0.95 -27.08
C GLY A 295 12.39 -0.36 -25.71
N ARG A 296 13.67 -0.12 -25.41
CA ARG A 296 14.10 0.54 -24.17
C ARG A 296 13.53 1.95 -24.02
N GLN A 297 13.55 2.74 -25.08
CA GLN A 297 13.03 4.12 -25.07
C GLN A 297 11.51 4.14 -24.79
N ALA A 298 10.75 3.21 -25.38
CA ALA A 298 9.32 3.11 -25.14
C ALA A 298 9.00 2.85 -23.65
N VAL A 299 9.74 1.94 -23.02
CA VAL A 299 9.58 1.64 -21.57
C VAL A 299 10.05 2.80 -20.71
N THR A 300 11.16 3.48 -21.07
CA THR A 300 11.63 4.67 -20.35
C THR A 300 10.61 5.80 -20.42
N ASN A 301 10.02 6.06 -21.60
CA ASN A 301 8.97 7.07 -21.77
C ASN A 301 7.71 6.73 -20.98
N TRP A 302 7.36 5.44 -20.87
CA TRP A 302 6.28 4.97 -20.02
C TRP A 302 6.58 5.27 -18.54
N ALA A 303 7.76 4.89 -18.05
CA ALA A 303 8.19 5.17 -16.68
C ALA A 303 8.20 6.67 -16.37
N ALA A 304 8.71 7.49 -17.29
CA ALA A 304 8.68 8.94 -17.16
C ALA A 304 7.23 9.49 -17.09
N GLY A 305 6.29 8.89 -17.84
CA GLY A 305 4.87 9.25 -17.78
C GLY A 305 4.24 8.91 -16.43
N VAL A 306 4.51 7.72 -15.89
CA VAL A 306 4.08 7.33 -14.53
C VAL A 306 4.63 8.29 -13.49
N THR A 307 5.93 8.64 -13.60
CA THR A 307 6.58 9.59 -12.68
C THR A 307 5.95 10.98 -12.76
N LEU A 308 5.65 11.47 -13.97
CA LEU A 308 4.94 12.73 -14.15
C LEU A 308 3.56 12.69 -13.48
N ALA A 309 2.75 11.67 -13.78
CA ALA A 309 1.41 11.54 -13.22
C ALA A 309 1.43 11.52 -11.69
N TRP A 310 2.36 10.78 -11.10
CA TRP A 310 2.56 10.71 -9.66
C TRP A 310 3.03 12.06 -9.09
N ALA A 311 4.02 12.71 -9.72
CA ALA A 311 4.51 14.01 -9.30
C ALA A 311 3.39 15.06 -9.30
N LEU A 312 2.61 15.16 -10.41
CA LEU A 312 1.48 16.09 -10.49
C LEU A 312 0.39 15.79 -9.45
N LEU A 313 0.06 14.51 -9.25
CA LEU A 313 -0.94 14.12 -8.26
C LEU A 313 -0.51 14.50 -6.84
N MET A 314 0.74 14.21 -6.47
CA MET A 314 1.25 14.47 -5.12
C MET A 314 1.55 15.96 -4.87
N THR A 315 1.85 16.74 -5.89
CA THR A 315 2.13 18.17 -5.71
C THR A 315 0.89 19.06 -5.83
N LEU A 316 0.02 18.77 -6.80
CA LEU A 316 -1.14 19.64 -7.08
C LEU A 316 -2.41 19.22 -6.34
N PHE A 317 -2.58 17.92 -6.04
CA PHE A 317 -3.82 17.37 -5.50
C PHE A 317 -3.73 16.90 -4.04
N LEU A 318 -2.53 16.78 -3.47
CA LEU A 318 -2.39 16.25 -2.11
C LEU A 318 -3.21 17.04 -1.08
N PRO A 319 -3.18 18.38 -1.03
CA PRO A 319 -3.99 19.14 -0.06
C PRO A 319 -5.50 18.92 -0.24
N TRP A 320 -5.97 18.84 -1.49
CA TRP A 320 -7.36 18.55 -1.80
C TRP A 320 -7.77 17.12 -1.42
N LEU A 321 -6.91 16.14 -1.70
CA LEU A 321 -7.12 14.74 -1.31
C LEU A 321 -7.11 14.60 0.21
N ASP A 322 -6.20 15.28 0.89
CA ASP A 322 -6.15 15.30 2.35
C ASP A 322 -7.45 15.86 2.94
N ALA A 323 -7.88 17.03 2.51
CA ALA A 323 -9.16 17.62 2.94
C ALA A 323 -10.36 16.69 2.67
N ALA A 324 -10.36 15.95 1.53
CA ALA A 324 -11.40 14.99 1.18
C ALA A 324 -11.41 13.75 2.09
N LYS A 325 -10.26 13.34 2.60
CA LYS A 325 -10.07 12.08 3.35
C LYS A 325 -9.75 12.27 4.83
N SER A 326 -9.42 13.48 5.24
CA SER A 326 -9.10 13.82 6.64
C SER A 326 -10.25 13.47 7.60
N HIS A 327 -9.88 13.05 8.79
CA HIS A 327 -10.81 12.87 9.91
C HIS A 327 -10.99 14.18 10.72
N ALA A 328 -10.12 15.18 10.52
CA ALA A 328 -10.17 16.43 11.26
C ALA A 328 -11.58 17.08 11.28
N PRO A 329 -12.29 17.20 10.12
CA PRO A 329 -13.64 17.77 10.14
C PRO A 329 -14.64 17.02 11.00
N VAL A 330 -14.54 15.69 11.06
CA VAL A 330 -15.44 14.84 11.86
C VAL A 330 -15.17 15.03 13.35
N VAL A 331 -13.90 15.05 13.73
CA VAL A 331 -13.48 15.29 15.11
C VAL A 331 -13.95 16.66 15.59
N HIS A 332 -13.69 17.71 14.79
CA HIS A 332 -14.12 19.07 15.12
C HIS A 332 -15.67 19.20 15.19
N GLN A 333 -16.41 18.51 14.31
CA GLN A 333 -17.87 18.47 14.37
C GLN A 333 -18.38 17.83 15.64
N MET A 334 -17.75 16.73 16.11
CA MET A 334 -18.11 16.11 17.37
C MET A 334 -17.86 17.09 18.53
N GLU A 335 -16.68 17.67 18.60
CA GLU A 335 -16.34 18.60 19.67
C GLU A 335 -17.22 19.88 19.65
N ALA A 336 -17.62 20.35 18.48
CA ALA A 336 -18.52 21.48 18.35
C ALA A 336 -19.97 21.14 18.74
N ALA A 337 -20.39 19.88 18.55
CA ALA A 337 -21.73 19.42 18.93
C ALA A 337 -21.89 19.16 20.44
N LEU A 338 -20.79 19.04 21.18
CA LEU A 338 -20.83 18.85 22.63
C LEU A 338 -21.24 20.15 23.34
N ALA A 339 -22.12 20.02 24.34
CA ALA A 339 -22.47 21.13 25.21
C ALA A 339 -21.18 21.68 25.89
N PRO A 340 -21.05 23.01 26.03
CA PRO A 340 -19.84 23.61 26.63
C PRO A 340 -19.51 23.08 28.02
N GLU A 341 -20.54 22.82 28.83
CA GLU A 341 -20.41 22.25 30.18
C GLU A 341 -19.82 20.83 30.14
N LEU A 342 -20.28 20.00 29.20
CA LEU A 342 -19.78 18.64 29.04
C LEU A 342 -18.33 18.65 28.52
N LYS A 343 -18.02 19.56 27.59
CA LYS A 343 -16.65 19.72 27.09
C LYS A 343 -15.68 20.14 28.20
N GLN A 344 -16.12 21.01 29.10
CA GLN A 344 -15.34 21.42 30.26
C GLN A 344 -15.13 20.25 31.24
N ARG A 345 -16.17 19.46 31.52
CA ARG A 345 -16.06 18.24 32.37
C ARG A 345 -15.06 17.23 31.82
N PHE A 346 -14.97 17.06 30.50
CA PHE A 346 -13.94 16.24 29.88
C PHE A 346 -12.53 16.83 30.05
N SER A 347 -12.37 18.14 29.85
CA SER A 347 -11.07 18.80 30.02
C SER A 347 -10.59 18.79 31.46
N ASP A 348 -11.50 18.90 32.44
CA ASP A 348 -11.20 18.87 33.89
C ASP A 348 -10.98 17.44 34.39
N GLY A 349 -11.17 16.41 33.56
CA GLY A 349 -11.00 15.00 33.93
C GLY A 349 -12.12 14.45 34.82
N LEU A 350 -13.24 15.17 34.95
CA LEU A 350 -14.42 14.74 35.72
C LEU A 350 -15.23 13.67 34.97
N GLU A 351 -15.13 13.66 33.66
CA GLU A 351 -15.72 12.65 32.77
C GLU A 351 -14.66 12.13 31.79
N CYS A 352 -14.87 10.92 31.28
CA CYS A 352 -13.98 10.33 30.29
C CYS A 352 -14.74 9.71 29.11
N ILE A 353 -14.05 9.62 27.97
CA ILE A 353 -14.55 8.97 26.77
C ILE A 353 -13.76 7.69 26.57
N SER A 354 -14.43 6.54 26.62
CA SER A 354 -13.82 5.25 26.32
C SER A 354 -13.84 4.97 24.82
N VAL A 355 -12.80 4.32 24.31
CA VAL A 355 -12.73 3.82 22.93
C VAL A 355 -12.16 2.42 22.94
N ALA A 356 -12.75 1.51 22.13
CA ALA A 356 -12.27 0.15 22.07
C ALA A 356 -10.89 0.04 21.42
N THR A 357 -10.06 -0.89 21.87
CA THR A 357 -8.75 -1.18 21.24
C THR A 357 -8.92 -1.50 19.76
N ALA A 358 -10.00 -2.19 19.36
CA ALA A 358 -10.30 -2.52 17.96
C ALA A 358 -10.61 -1.28 17.09
N ASP A 359 -11.13 -0.20 17.68
CA ASP A 359 -11.50 1.04 16.97
C ASP A 359 -10.27 1.95 16.75
N HIS A 360 -9.22 1.40 16.18
CA HIS A 360 -7.94 2.07 16.01
C HIS A 360 -8.02 3.36 15.19
N ARG A 361 -8.93 3.45 14.19
CA ARG A 361 -9.13 4.68 13.41
C ARG A 361 -9.72 5.82 14.24
N ALA A 362 -10.70 5.51 15.08
CA ALA A 362 -11.24 6.49 16.02
C ALA A 362 -10.17 6.98 16.98
N ARG A 363 -9.40 6.06 17.57
CA ARG A 363 -8.31 6.40 18.48
C ARG A 363 -7.29 7.34 17.84
N ILE A 364 -6.79 6.99 16.67
CA ILE A 364 -5.80 7.81 15.94
C ILE A 364 -6.38 9.18 15.59
N ALA A 365 -7.59 9.23 15.03
CA ALA A 365 -8.20 10.47 14.60
C ALA A 365 -8.42 11.46 15.74
N TRP A 366 -8.98 11.01 16.86
CA TRP A 366 -9.24 11.88 18.02
C TRP A 366 -7.98 12.22 18.80
N THR A 367 -6.98 11.33 18.87
CA THR A 367 -5.68 11.67 19.46
C THR A 367 -4.92 12.71 18.65
N GLN A 368 -5.06 12.66 17.30
CA GLN A 368 -4.35 13.58 16.40
C GLN A 368 -5.02 14.96 16.26
N TYR A 369 -6.34 14.97 16.13
CA TYR A 369 -7.09 16.18 15.77
C TYR A 369 -7.99 16.69 16.89
N GLY A 370 -8.23 15.87 17.94
CA GLY A 370 -9.10 16.24 19.05
C GLY A 370 -8.37 16.94 20.18
N SER A 371 -9.12 17.73 20.92
CA SER A 371 -8.69 18.35 22.18
C SER A 371 -8.99 17.48 23.40
N LEU A 372 -9.87 16.47 23.26
CA LEU A 372 -10.34 15.62 24.35
C LEU A 372 -9.51 14.34 24.47
N LYS A 373 -9.19 13.95 25.69
CA LYS A 373 -8.46 12.70 25.97
C LYS A 373 -9.38 11.49 25.88
N LEU A 374 -8.91 10.43 25.20
CA LEU A 374 -9.58 9.14 25.11
C LEU A 374 -8.92 8.13 26.03
N ASN A 375 -9.73 7.36 26.76
CA ASN A 375 -9.30 6.20 27.55
C ASN A 375 -9.55 4.93 26.74
N VAL A 376 -8.59 4.03 26.71
CA VAL A 376 -8.71 2.78 25.94
C VAL A 376 -9.32 1.70 26.79
N ASP A 377 -10.42 1.08 26.32
CA ASP A 377 -11.14 -0.02 26.97
C ASP A 377 -11.51 0.25 28.45
N ASP A 378 -11.75 1.50 28.80
CA ASP A 378 -12.10 1.89 30.16
C ASP A 378 -13.62 1.73 30.38
N ALA A 379 -14.01 0.73 31.15
CA ALA A 379 -15.40 0.43 31.46
C ALA A 379 -16.03 1.43 32.46
N ALA A 380 -15.21 2.21 33.16
CA ALA A 380 -15.68 3.21 34.11
C ALA A 380 -16.21 4.49 33.42
N CYS A 381 -15.81 4.73 32.17
CA CYS A 381 -16.27 5.89 31.43
C CYS A 381 -17.77 5.81 31.08
N ARG A 382 -18.48 6.91 31.36
CA ARG A 382 -19.89 7.09 31.02
C ARG A 382 -20.09 7.24 29.51
N TYR A 383 -19.11 7.76 28.79
CA TYR A 383 -19.16 8.02 27.34
C TYR A 383 -18.28 7.03 26.59
N ARG A 384 -18.78 6.61 25.40
CA ARG A 384 -18.04 5.69 24.52
C ARG A 384 -18.06 6.18 23.07
N LEU A 385 -16.88 6.32 22.49
CA LEU A 385 -16.70 6.58 21.06
C LEU A 385 -16.61 5.25 20.32
N VAL A 386 -17.47 5.02 19.36
CA VAL A 386 -17.51 3.79 18.54
C VAL A 386 -17.39 4.10 17.06
N GLN A 387 -16.69 3.23 16.35
CA GLN A 387 -16.66 3.23 14.89
C GLN A 387 -17.73 2.23 14.41
N GLN A 388 -18.76 2.71 13.73
CA GLN A 388 -19.85 1.87 13.24
C GLN A 388 -20.39 2.37 11.90
N PRO A 389 -21.01 1.50 11.06
CA PRO A 389 -21.70 1.93 9.85
C PRO A 389 -22.77 2.99 10.17
N LYS A 390 -23.01 3.89 9.21
CA LYS A 390 -24.09 4.87 9.34
C LYS A 390 -25.43 4.14 9.55
N ASN A 391 -26.27 4.69 10.43
CA ASN A 391 -27.60 4.16 10.77
C ASN A 391 -27.58 2.82 11.52
N THR A 392 -26.49 2.45 12.17
CA THR A 392 -26.49 1.33 13.10
C THR A 392 -27.23 1.75 14.37
N ALA A 393 -28.13 0.89 14.85
CA ALA A 393 -28.84 1.12 16.12
C ALA A 393 -27.85 1.11 17.29
N SER A 394 -28.09 1.95 18.28
CA SER A 394 -27.29 1.97 19.50
C SER A 394 -27.38 0.63 20.23
N PRO A 395 -26.29 0.14 20.81
CA PRO A 395 -26.32 -1.04 21.66
C PRO A 395 -27.30 -0.87 22.84
N GLN A 396 -27.87 -1.95 23.35
CA GLN A 396 -28.74 -1.91 24.52
C GLN A 396 -28.00 -1.25 25.71
N GLY A 397 -28.68 -0.34 26.39
CA GLY A 397 -28.13 0.41 27.51
C GLY A 397 -27.25 1.61 27.12
N TRP A 398 -27.23 2.01 25.83
CA TRP A 398 -26.50 3.18 25.36
C TRP A 398 -27.40 4.10 24.54
N THR A 399 -27.31 5.40 24.79
CA THR A 399 -27.99 6.45 24.03
C THR A 399 -27.00 7.18 23.15
N GLN A 400 -27.32 7.34 21.87
CA GLN A 400 -26.48 8.06 20.94
C GLN A 400 -26.69 9.56 21.08
N ILE A 401 -25.63 10.29 21.46
CA ILE A 401 -25.66 11.76 21.60
C ILE A 401 -25.10 12.49 20.39
N TRP A 402 -24.23 11.83 19.62
CA TRP A 402 -23.71 12.39 18.37
C TRP A 402 -23.38 11.29 17.38
N GLN A 403 -23.52 11.61 16.08
CA GLN A 403 -23.08 10.77 14.99
C GLN A 403 -22.50 11.61 13.86
N GLY A 404 -21.39 11.20 13.31
CA GLY A 404 -20.74 11.85 12.19
C GLY A 404 -19.96 10.89 11.32
N ALA A 405 -19.58 11.34 10.13
CA ALA A 405 -18.74 10.58 9.21
C ALA A 405 -17.96 11.52 8.31
N ARG A 406 -16.86 11.03 7.75
CA ARG A 406 -16.11 11.78 6.73
C ARG A 406 -17.01 12.15 5.55
N PRO A 407 -16.70 13.24 4.84
CA PRO A 407 -17.43 13.61 3.65
C PRO A 407 -17.56 12.42 2.69
N ARG A 408 -18.79 12.18 2.21
CA ARG A 408 -19.10 11.12 1.23
C ARG A 408 -18.79 9.69 1.65
N ASN A 409 -18.35 9.44 2.88
CA ASN A 409 -18.26 8.07 3.38
C ASN A 409 -19.66 7.57 3.76
N LYS A 410 -20.12 6.51 3.07
CA LYS A 410 -21.44 5.91 3.32
C LYS A 410 -21.34 4.68 4.23
N VAL A 411 -20.17 4.11 4.36
CA VAL A 411 -19.95 2.82 5.02
C VAL A 411 -19.48 3.01 6.46
N GLU A 412 -18.56 3.95 6.68
CA GLU A 412 -17.99 4.18 8.00
C GLU A 412 -18.54 5.45 8.62
N GLY A 413 -18.95 5.35 9.86
CA GLY A 413 -19.34 6.47 10.71
C GLY A 413 -18.72 6.34 12.09
N PHE A 414 -18.85 7.40 12.85
CA PHE A 414 -18.48 7.46 14.26
C PHE A 414 -19.70 7.91 15.07
N ALA A 415 -19.88 7.32 16.23
CA ALA A 415 -20.92 7.74 17.15
C ALA A 415 -20.36 7.91 18.56
N LEU A 416 -20.79 8.95 19.24
CA LEU A 416 -20.56 9.14 20.66
C LEU A 416 -21.80 8.67 21.39
N LEU A 417 -21.63 7.68 22.23
CA LEU A 417 -22.67 7.05 23.01
C LEU A 417 -22.53 7.45 24.48
N GLU A 418 -23.64 7.65 25.16
CA GLU A 418 -23.75 7.85 26.59
C GLU A 418 -24.41 6.63 27.21
N LYS A 419 -23.94 6.13 28.34
CA LYS A 419 -24.52 5.02 29.07
C LYS A 419 -25.87 5.45 29.64
N ALA A 420 -26.91 4.70 29.29
CA ALA A 420 -28.24 4.92 29.88
C ALA A 420 -28.17 4.63 31.39
N GLU A 421 -28.82 5.50 32.19
CA GLU A 421 -28.89 5.33 33.65
C GLU A 421 -29.75 4.13 34.03
#